data_3d2083a7a1a4a177fb14d6f5da3bbaf3
#
_entry.id   3d2083a7a1a4a177fb14d6f5da3bbaf3
#
_cell.length_a   1.000
_cell.length_b   1.000
_cell.length_c   1.000
_cell.angle_alpha   90.00
_cell.angle_beta   90.00
_cell.angle_gamma   90.00
#
_symmetry.space_group_name_H-M   'P 1'
#
loop_
_entity.id
_entity.type
_entity.pdbx_description
1 polymer ?
#
loop_
_entity_poly.entity_id
_entity_poly.type
_entity_poly.pdbx_seq_one_letter_code
_entity_poly.pdbx_strand_id
1 'polypeptide(L)'
;MSKIIKVALAGAGAFGIKHLDGIKNIAGVEVVSLISRDLEKTREIAAQYGIGHVTTELADALALPEVDAVILCTPTQMHAEQTLACLRAGKHVQVEIPLADTLKGAEDVVALAKSSGLVAMCGHTRRFKPSHQYVNQQITAGKFNILQMDVQTYFFRRTNTNALGQARSWTDHLLWHHAAHTVDLFAYQSGSPIVQANAVQGPIHPVLGIAMDMSIQLKAASGAICTLSLSFNNDGPLGTYFRYIGDTATYLARYDDLFTGKEEKIDVSQVAVSMNGIELQDREFFAAIREGREPNSSVGNVLACYQVLHQLEQQLNR
;
A
#
# COMPACT_ATOMS: atom_id res chain seq x y z
N MET A 1 14.35 25.71 -13.34
CA MET A 1 13.70 24.38 -13.55
C MET A 1 13.91 23.57 -12.28
N SER A 2 12.90 22.92 -11.75
CA SER A 2 13.07 22.01 -10.61
C SER A 2 13.98 20.86 -11.02
N LYS A 3 14.84 20.39 -10.10
CA LYS A 3 15.71 19.22 -10.31
C LYS A 3 14.85 17.99 -10.70
N ILE A 4 15.25 17.25 -11.72
CA ILE A 4 14.65 15.95 -12.07
C ILE A 4 14.99 14.96 -10.94
N ILE A 5 13.98 14.27 -10.42
CA ILE A 5 14.18 13.18 -9.46
C ILE A 5 14.45 11.89 -10.23
N LYS A 6 15.63 11.31 -10.03
CA LYS A 6 16.05 10.05 -10.63
C LYS A 6 15.75 8.88 -9.71
N VAL A 7 15.05 7.90 -10.22
CA VAL A 7 14.47 6.79 -9.45
C VAL A 7 15.07 5.46 -9.87
N ALA A 8 15.39 4.62 -8.89
CA ALA A 8 15.56 3.19 -9.10
C ALA A 8 14.29 2.44 -8.70
N LEU A 9 13.85 1.47 -9.51
CA LEU A 9 12.68 0.64 -9.21
C LEU A 9 13.11 -0.81 -9.04
N ALA A 10 12.84 -1.38 -7.87
CA ALA A 10 13.13 -2.77 -7.55
C ALA A 10 11.86 -3.61 -7.56
N GLY A 11 11.84 -4.62 -8.44
CA GLY A 11 10.70 -5.50 -8.65
C GLY A 11 9.97 -5.21 -9.96
N ALA A 12 10.41 -5.82 -11.08
CA ALA A 12 9.79 -5.69 -12.41
C ALA A 12 8.58 -6.65 -12.62
N GLY A 13 7.85 -6.94 -11.54
CA GLY A 13 6.61 -7.71 -11.57
C GLY A 13 5.39 -6.86 -11.91
N ALA A 14 4.18 -7.44 -11.75
CA ALA A 14 2.93 -6.77 -12.09
C ALA A 14 2.74 -5.40 -11.37
N PHE A 15 3.18 -5.28 -10.12
CA PHE A 15 3.10 -4.01 -9.38
C PHE A 15 4.16 -3.01 -9.85
N GLY A 16 5.41 -3.44 -10.08
CA GLY A 16 6.45 -2.55 -10.63
C GLY A 16 6.06 -1.95 -11.98
N ILE A 17 5.42 -2.74 -12.87
CA ILE A 17 4.90 -2.23 -14.13
C ILE A 17 3.84 -1.14 -13.93
N LYS A 18 2.94 -1.29 -12.93
CA LYS A 18 1.95 -0.26 -12.62
C LYS A 18 2.60 1.05 -12.16
N HIS A 19 3.69 0.99 -11.39
CA HIS A 19 4.47 2.18 -11.04
C HIS A 19 5.16 2.78 -12.26
N LEU A 20 5.80 1.97 -13.11
CA LEU A 20 6.39 2.45 -14.36
C LEU A 20 5.37 3.18 -15.24
N ASP A 21 4.16 2.63 -15.37
CA ASP A 21 3.06 3.26 -16.11
C ASP A 21 2.57 4.55 -15.45
N GLY A 22 2.49 4.61 -14.13
CA GLY A 22 2.11 5.81 -13.39
C GLY A 22 3.15 6.93 -13.51
N ILE A 23 4.43 6.59 -13.34
CA ILE A 23 5.54 7.54 -13.35
C ILE A 23 5.69 8.25 -14.70
N LYS A 24 5.38 7.60 -15.82
CA LYS A 24 5.37 8.25 -17.15
C LYS A 24 4.53 9.54 -17.20
N ASN A 25 3.51 9.64 -16.37
CA ASN A 25 2.62 10.79 -16.31
C ASN A 25 3.08 11.87 -15.31
N ILE A 26 4.24 11.69 -14.65
CA ILE A 26 4.73 12.56 -13.59
C ILE A 26 5.92 13.39 -14.11
N ALA A 27 5.68 14.66 -14.37
CA ALA A 27 6.73 15.56 -14.86
C ALA A 27 7.89 15.69 -13.86
N GLY A 28 9.13 15.71 -14.41
CA GLY A 28 10.34 15.89 -13.61
C GLY A 28 10.72 14.66 -12.76
N VAL A 29 10.30 13.48 -13.16
CA VAL A 29 10.70 12.18 -12.59
C VAL A 29 11.20 11.28 -13.72
N GLU A 30 12.28 10.57 -13.50
CA GLU A 30 12.89 9.65 -14.46
C GLU A 30 13.30 8.36 -13.76
N VAL A 31 12.86 7.21 -14.29
CA VAL A 31 13.36 5.91 -13.82
C VAL A 31 14.64 5.60 -14.56
N VAL A 32 15.76 5.57 -13.83
CA VAL A 32 17.10 5.39 -14.42
C VAL A 32 17.65 3.98 -14.19
N SER A 33 17.10 3.24 -13.24
CA SER A 33 17.54 1.87 -12.91
C SER A 33 16.36 0.95 -12.64
N LEU A 34 16.39 -0.25 -13.21
CA LEU A 34 15.40 -1.31 -12.97
C LEU A 34 16.10 -2.55 -12.40
N ILE A 35 15.60 -3.02 -11.25
CA ILE A 35 16.18 -4.14 -10.52
C ILE A 35 15.19 -5.30 -10.48
N SER A 36 15.59 -6.51 -10.93
CA SER A 36 14.80 -7.72 -10.74
C SER A 36 15.64 -8.98 -10.93
N ARG A 37 15.17 -10.10 -10.41
CA ARG A 37 15.92 -11.38 -10.38
C ARG A 37 16.21 -11.99 -11.75
N ASP A 38 15.35 -11.78 -12.70
CA ASP A 38 15.47 -12.28 -14.09
C ASP A 38 16.01 -11.15 -14.97
N LEU A 39 17.32 -11.18 -15.22
CA LEU A 39 18.02 -10.11 -15.91
C LEU A 39 17.54 -9.92 -17.36
N GLU A 40 17.26 -11.00 -18.08
CA GLU A 40 16.84 -10.92 -19.50
C GLU A 40 15.45 -10.30 -19.61
N LYS A 41 14.49 -10.80 -18.83
CA LYS A 41 13.15 -10.22 -18.77
C LYS A 41 13.18 -8.78 -18.29
N THR A 42 14.07 -8.45 -17.35
CA THR A 42 14.21 -7.08 -16.85
C THR A 42 14.75 -6.14 -17.92
N ARG A 43 15.67 -6.59 -18.77
CA ARG A 43 16.16 -5.83 -19.92
C ARG A 43 15.06 -5.56 -20.96
N GLU A 44 14.20 -6.55 -21.23
CA GLU A 44 13.06 -6.38 -22.13
C GLU A 44 12.11 -5.28 -21.61
N ILE A 45 11.78 -5.32 -20.31
CA ILE A 45 10.94 -4.32 -19.68
C ILE A 45 11.65 -2.96 -19.70
N ALA A 46 12.91 -2.89 -19.32
CA ALA A 46 13.69 -1.65 -19.31
C ALA A 46 13.71 -0.97 -20.68
N ALA A 47 13.88 -1.75 -21.75
CA ALA A 47 13.84 -1.25 -23.12
C ALA A 47 12.48 -0.59 -23.48
N GLN A 48 11.36 -1.17 -23.03
CA GLN A 48 10.01 -0.61 -23.25
C GLN A 48 9.82 0.75 -22.56
N TYR A 49 10.53 0.99 -21.44
CA TYR A 49 10.42 2.21 -20.63
C TYR A 49 11.59 3.16 -20.82
N GLY A 50 12.57 2.83 -21.68
CA GLY A 50 13.75 3.67 -21.93
C GLY A 50 14.74 3.72 -20.76
N ILE A 51 14.76 2.69 -19.91
CA ILE A 51 15.62 2.61 -18.71
C ILE A 51 16.98 2.05 -19.09
N GLY A 52 18.06 2.83 -18.85
CA GLY A 52 19.41 2.48 -19.28
C GLY A 52 20.13 1.49 -18.39
N HIS A 53 19.90 1.50 -17.08
CA HIS A 53 20.58 0.63 -16.11
C HIS A 53 19.69 -0.52 -15.65
N VAL A 54 20.22 -1.74 -15.72
CA VAL A 54 19.52 -2.97 -15.34
C VAL A 54 20.46 -3.85 -14.51
N THR A 55 20.00 -4.29 -13.35
CA THR A 55 20.77 -5.17 -12.44
C THR A 55 19.86 -6.15 -11.70
N THR A 56 20.45 -7.20 -11.12
CA THR A 56 19.78 -8.10 -10.18
C THR A 56 19.98 -7.68 -8.73
N GLU A 57 20.95 -6.80 -8.46
CA GLU A 57 21.39 -6.43 -7.12
C GLU A 57 20.96 -4.99 -6.78
N LEU A 58 20.21 -4.82 -5.68
CA LEU A 58 19.80 -3.51 -5.21
C LEU A 58 21.02 -2.60 -4.92
N ALA A 59 22.08 -3.18 -4.38
CA ALA A 59 23.30 -2.46 -4.03
C ALA A 59 23.92 -1.73 -5.22
N ASP A 60 23.87 -2.32 -6.42
CA ASP A 60 24.40 -1.67 -7.64
C ASP A 60 23.64 -0.38 -7.97
N ALA A 61 22.30 -0.44 -7.86
CA ALA A 61 21.47 0.75 -8.09
C ALA A 61 21.66 1.81 -6.99
N LEU A 62 21.84 1.40 -5.75
CA LEU A 62 22.13 2.32 -4.63
C LEU A 62 23.48 3.02 -4.76
N ALA A 63 24.45 2.36 -5.40
CA ALA A 63 25.80 2.93 -5.67
C ALA A 63 25.79 4.00 -6.78
N LEU A 64 24.72 4.10 -7.59
CA LEU A 64 24.60 5.13 -8.62
C LEU A 64 24.45 6.51 -7.96
N PRO A 65 25.37 7.45 -8.19
CA PRO A 65 25.32 8.76 -7.54
C PRO A 65 24.13 9.61 -7.98
N GLU A 66 23.63 9.38 -9.19
CA GLU A 66 22.47 10.09 -9.73
C GLU A 66 21.13 9.61 -9.18
N VAL A 67 21.02 8.43 -8.57
CA VAL A 67 19.77 7.95 -7.98
C VAL A 67 19.44 8.77 -6.74
N ASP A 68 18.30 9.42 -6.74
CA ASP A 68 17.76 10.21 -5.62
C ASP A 68 16.83 9.38 -4.73
N ALA A 69 16.04 8.48 -5.35
CA ALA A 69 14.98 7.75 -4.68
C ALA A 69 14.83 6.31 -5.20
N VAL A 70 14.24 5.46 -4.38
CA VAL A 70 13.96 4.05 -4.72
C VAL A 70 12.49 3.73 -4.49
N ILE A 71 11.90 2.96 -5.41
CA ILE A 71 10.58 2.34 -5.22
C ILE A 71 10.79 0.84 -5.11
N LEU A 72 10.29 0.23 -4.02
CA LEU A 72 10.42 -1.18 -3.71
C LEU A 72 9.08 -1.90 -3.95
N CYS A 73 9.04 -2.76 -4.97
CA CYS A 73 7.93 -3.64 -5.33
C CYS A 73 8.36 -5.11 -5.29
N THR A 74 9.26 -5.43 -4.39
CA THR A 74 9.87 -6.75 -4.20
C THR A 74 8.97 -7.65 -3.34
N PRO A 75 9.30 -8.95 -3.15
CA PRO A 75 8.62 -9.80 -2.18
C PRO A 75 8.68 -9.23 -0.75
N THR A 76 7.59 -9.35 -0.02
CA THR A 76 7.38 -8.74 1.30
C THR A 76 8.50 -8.97 2.31
N GLN A 77 9.03 -10.19 2.37
CA GLN A 77 10.11 -10.55 3.30
C GLN A 77 11.40 -9.74 3.10
N MET A 78 11.53 -9.03 1.96
CA MET A 78 12.68 -8.20 1.64
C MET A 78 12.45 -6.72 1.99
N HIS A 79 11.21 -6.31 2.24
CA HIS A 79 10.84 -4.90 2.33
C HIS A 79 11.60 -4.15 3.43
N ALA A 80 11.61 -4.66 4.67
CA ALA A 80 12.28 -4.00 5.78
C ALA A 80 13.78 -3.85 5.53
N GLU A 81 14.47 -4.93 5.14
CA GLU A 81 15.91 -4.92 4.89
C GLU A 81 16.27 -3.97 3.74
N GLN A 82 15.55 -4.05 2.63
CA GLN A 82 15.78 -3.19 1.46
C GLN A 82 15.48 -1.72 1.76
N THR A 83 14.43 -1.43 2.53
CA THR A 83 14.12 -0.05 2.96
C THR A 83 15.24 0.51 3.83
N LEU A 84 15.75 -0.28 4.79
CA LEU A 84 16.89 0.10 5.60
C LEU A 84 18.17 0.32 4.77
N ALA A 85 18.40 -0.52 3.75
CA ALA A 85 19.55 -0.35 2.85
C ALA A 85 19.45 0.95 2.03
N CYS A 86 18.26 1.28 1.50
CA CYS A 86 18.02 2.55 0.79
C CYS A 86 18.31 3.77 1.70
N LEU A 87 17.76 3.77 2.92
CA LEU A 87 17.97 4.87 3.87
C LEU A 87 19.45 5.02 4.28
N ARG A 88 20.16 3.91 4.52
CA ARG A 88 21.61 3.94 4.81
C ARG A 88 22.43 4.44 3.65
N ALA A 89 22.00 4.21 2.42
CA ALA A 89 22.63 4.74 1.21
C ALA A 89 22.27 6.21 0.91
N GLY A 90 21.50 6.87 1.79
CA GLY A 90 21.10 8.27 1.62
C GLY A 90 20.02 8.46 0.54
N LYS A 91 19.24 7.44 0.22
CA LYS A 91 18.18 7.50 -0.80
C LYS A 91 16.80 7.60 -0.15
N HIS A 92 15.94 8.48 -0.69
CA HIS A 92 14.51 8.46 -0.36
C HIS A 92 13.90 7.12 -0.77
N VAL A 93 12.88 6.62 -0.09
CA VAL A 93 12.32 5.31 -0.38
C VAL A 93 10.80 5.27 -0.27
N GLN A 94 10.17 4.67 -1.27
CA GLN A 94 8.79 4.21 -1.22
C GLN A 94 8.81 2.69 -1.25
N VAL A 95 8.11 2.05 -0.33
CA VAL A 95 7.98 0.60 -0.27
C VAL A 95 6.51 0.19 -0.36
N GLU A 96 6.20 -0.81 -1.19
CA GLU A 96 4.86 -1.38 -1.27
C GLU A 96 4.47 -2.07 0.05
N ILE A 97 3.18 -2.28 0.26
CA ILE A 97 2.67 -2.96 1.46
C ILE A 97 3.00 -4.47 1.44
N PRO A 98 3.13 -5.02 2.64
CA PRO A 98 3.31 -4.38 3.95
C PRO A 98 4.71 -3.77 4.08
N LEU A 99 4.84 -2.72 4.89
CA LEU A 99 6.13 -2.08 5.19
C LEU A 99 7.21 -3.09 5.64
N ALA A 100 6.77 -4.08 6.39
CA ALA A 100 7.56 -5.20 6.88
C ALA A 100 6.64 -6.38 7.17
N ASP A 101 7.18 -7.57 7.31
CA ASP A 101 6.48 -8.79 7.72
C ASP A 101 6.49 -9.02 9.25
N THR A 102 7.13 -8.11 9.99
CA THR A 102 7.19 -8.11 11.45
C THR A 102 7.08 -6.68 12.00
N LEU A 103 6.52 -6.54 13.20
CA LEU A 103 6.48 -5.25 13.90
C LEU A 103 7.89 -4.68 14.13
N LYS A 104 8.85 -5.53 14.56
CA LYS A 104 10.25 -5.12 14.78
C LYS A 104 10.87 -4.53 13.51
N GLY A 105 10.66 -5.16 12.36
CA GLY A 105 11.14 -4.63 11.07
C GLY A 105 10.53 -3.27 10.74
N ALA A 106 9.23 -3.09 10.97
CA ALA A 106 8.56 -1.80 10.78
C ALA A 106 9.11 -0.72 11.72
N GLU A 107 9.31 -1.03 13.00
CA GLU A 107 9.89 -0.10 13.99
C GLU A 107 11.33 0.31 13.62
N ASP A 108 12.16 -0.63 13.17
CA ASP A 108 13.53 -0.33 12.74
C ASP A 108 13.56 0.61 11.52
N VAL A 109 12.67 0.39 10.56
CA VAL A 109 12.53 1.29 9.40
C VAL A 109 12.11 2.69 9.85
N VAL A 110 11.12 2.81 10.72
CA VAL A 110 10.65 4.10 11.23
C VAL A 110 11.76 4.84 12.00
N ALA A 111 12.50 4.13 12.85
CA ALA A 111 13.59 4.70 13.62
C ALA A 111 14.70 5.28 12.71
N LEU A 112 15.10 4.52 11.67
CA LEU A 112 16.11 4.98 10.73
C LEU A 112 15.60 6.11 9.82
N ALA A 113 14.37 6.03 9.33
CA ALA A 113 13.75 7.09 8.53
C ALA A 113 13.75 8.42 9.30
N LYS A 114 13.33 8.40 10.57
CA LYS A 114 13.31 9.58 11.44
C LYS A 114 14.70 10.17 11.65
N SER A 115 15.72 9.33 11.84
CA SER A 115 17.10 9.81 12.09
C SER A 115 17.82 10.28 10.83
N SER A 116 17.45 9.74 9.65
CA SER A 116 18.08 10.10 8.38
C SER A 116 17.56 11.42 7.79
N GLY A 117 16.36 11.86 8.18
CA GLY A 117 15.68 13.01 7.57
C GLY A 117 15.25 12.78 6.10
N LEU A 118 15.30 11.54 5.63
CA LEU A 118 14.88 11.18 4.27
C LEU A 118 13.37 10.92 4.22
N VAL A 119 12.77 11.15 3.06
CA VAL A 119 11.38 10.78 2.81
C VAL A 119 11.31 9.26 2.70
N ALA A 120 10.55 8.64 3.58
CA ALA A 120 10.24 7.22 3.58
C ALA A 120 8.71 7.02 3.65
N MET A 121 8.15 6.36 2.63
CA MET A 121 6.72 6.23 2.42
C MET A 121 6.34 4.76 2.22
N CYS A 122 5.18 4.35 2.74
CA CYS A 122 4.61 3.03 2.51
C CYS A 122 3.42 3.10 1.57
N GLY A 123 3.29 2.12 0.68
CA GLY A 123 2.30 2.05 -0.40
C GLY A 123 0.87 1.76 0.04
N HIS A 124 0.32 2.50 1.00
CA HIS A 124 -1.09 2.40 1.38
C HIS A 124 -2.01 3.07 0.35
N THR A 125 -2.06 2.51 -0.85
CA THR A 125 -2.70 3.05 -2.06
C THR A 125 -4.16 3.48 -1.85
N ARG A 126 -4.87 2.89 -0.88
CA ARG A 126 -6.26 3.26 -0.56
C ARG A 126 -6.41 4.72 -0.16
N ARG A 127 -5.40 5.31 0.51
CA ARG A 127 -5.41 6.74 0.86
C ARG A 127 -5.41 7.66 -0.36
N PHE A 128 -4.96 7.16 -1.51
CA PHE A 128 -4.77 7.92 -2.75
C PHE A 128 -5.85 7.69 -3.80
N LYS A 129 -6.71 6.69 -3.65
CA LYS A 129 -7.81 6.46 -4.58
C LYS A 129 -8.87 7.58 -4.50
N PRO A 130 -9.31 8.16 -5.64
CA PRO A 130 -10.28 9.26 -5.66
C PRO A 130 -11.58 8.97 -4.90
N SER A 131 -12.09 7.74 -4.94
CA SER A 131 -13.27 7.33 -4.17
C SER A 131 -13.07 7.49 -2.65
N HIS A 132 -11.92 7.11 -2.12
CA HIS A 132 -11.59 7.27 -0.70
C HIS A 132 -11.17 8.71 -0.36
N GLN A 133 -10.50 9.41 -1.28
CA GLN A 133 -10.16 10.84 -1.11
C GLN A 133 -11.42 11.71 -1.02
N TYR A 134 -12.44 11.43 -1.82
CA TYR A 134 -13.71 12.13 -1.72
C TYR A 134 -14.30 12.02 -0.30
N VAL A 135 -14.37 10.80 0.24
CA VAL A 135 -14.86 10.57 1.61
C VAL A 135 -14.01 11.33 2.62
N ASN A 136 -12.67 11.28 2.47
CA ASN A 136 -11.76 12.03 3.33
C ASN A 136 -12.00 13.55 3.27
N GLN A 137 -12.25 14.11 2.08
CA GLN A 137 -12.59 15.52 1.91
C GLN A 137 -13.89 15.90 2.63
N GLN A 138 -14.92 15.03 2.61
CA GLN A 138 -16.15 15.26 3.36
C GLN A 138 -15.90 15.27 4.88
N ILE A 139 -15.04 14.34 5.36
CA ILE A 139 -14.65 14.27 6.77
C ILE A 139 -13.86 15.52 7.18
N THR A 140 -12.84 15.88 6.43
CA THR A 140 -11.99 17.06 6.71
C THR A 140 -12.77 18.36 6.65
N ALA A 141 -13.80 18.44 5.79
CA ALA A 141 -14.70 19.58 5.73
C ALA A 141 -15.76 19.61 6.86
N GLY A 142 -15.75 18.64 7.78
CA GLY A 142 -16.72 18.53 8.87
C GLY A 142 -18.16 18.21 8.41
N LYS A 143 -18.31 17.67 7.19
CA LYS A 143 -19.61 17.33 6.60
C LYS A 143 -20.04 15.88 6.83
N PHE A 144 -19.12 15.05 7.30
CA PHE A 144 -19.32 13.63 7.49
C PHE A 144 -18.40 13.09 8.58
N ASN A 145 -18.95 12.36 9.55
CA ASN A 145 -18.18 11.62 10.55
C ASN A 145 -18.47 10.15 10.43
N ILE A 146 -17.44 9.30 10.36
CA ILE A 146 -17.63 7.85 10.31
C ILE A 146 -18.10 7.36 11.67
N LEU A 147 -19.20 6.60 11.66
CA LEU A 147 -19.69 5.84 12.81
C LEU A 147 -19.32 4.36 12.67
N GLN A 148 -19.41 3.83 11.41
CA GLN A 148 -19.07 2.45 11.12
C GLN A 148 -18.50 2.33 9.71
N MET A 149 -17.46 1.51 9.56
CA MET A 149 -17.03 0.96 8.28
C MET A 149 -17.39 -0.53 8.20
N ASP A 150 -18.01 -0.97 7.10
CA ASP A 150 -18.20 -2.37 6.76
C ASP A 150 -17.41 -2.66 5.48
N VAL A 151 -16.46 -3.61 5.55
CA VAL A 151 -15.50 -3.85 4.48
C VAL A 151 -15.43 -5.33 4.14
N GLN A 152 -15.46 -5.61 2.85
CA GLN A 152 -15.30 -6.96 2.30
C GLN A 152 -14.11 -6.96 1.34
N THR A 153 -13.16 -7.88 1.57
CA THR A 153 -11.99 -8.07 0.70
C THR A 153 -11.95 -9.52 0.26
N TYR A 154 -12.42 -9.79 -0.95
CA TYR A 154 -12.67 -11.12 -1.44
C TYR A 154 -11.89 -11.44 -2.71
N PHE A 155 -11.24 -12.61 -2.71
CA PHE A 155 -10.50 -13.15 -3.84
C PHE A 155 -10.78 -14.64 -3.97
N PHE A 156 -10.47 -15.18 -5.15
CA PHE A 156 -10.47 -16.61 -5.38
C PHE A 156 -9.04 -17.10 -5.57
N ARG A 157 -8.53 -17.88 -4.61
CA ARG A 157 -7.18 -18.41 -4.64
C ARG A 157 -7.16 -19.89 -4.40
N ARG A 158 -6.48 -20.65 -5.27
CA ARG A 158 -6.28 -22.10 -5.14
C ARG A 158 -4.81 -22.49 -5.26
N THR A 159 -3.98 -21.62 -5.80
CA THR A 159 -2.56 -21.86 -6.04
C THR A 159 -1.75 -20.65 -5.61
N ASN A 160 -0.46 -20.84 -5.32
CA ASN A 160 0.46 -19.73 -5.03
C ASN A 160 1.09 -19.20 -6.33
N THR A 161 0.25 -18.65 -7.20
CA THR A 161 0.68 -18.03 -8.46
C THR A 161 0.39 -16.53 -8.47
N ASN A 162 1.17 -15.77 -9.24
CA ASN A 162 0.92 -14.36 -9.50
C ASN A 162 -0.19 -14.16 -10.56
N ALA A 163 -0.53 -12.90 -10.87
CA ALA A 163 -1.53 -12.56 -11.87
C ALA A 163 -1.19 -13.05 -13.30
N LEU A 164 0.06 -13.42 -13.55
CA LEU A 164 0.54 -13.98 -14.84
C LEU A 164 0.58 -15.51 -14.83
N GLY A 165 0.03 -16.18 -13.78
CA GLY A 165 0.05 -17.63 -13.64
C GLY A 165 1.40 -18.24 -13.24
N GLN A 166 2.40 -17.43 -12.91
CA GLN A 166 3.73 -17.91 -12.53
C GLN A 166 3.79 -18.18 -11.01
N ALA A 167 4.50 -19.24 -10.61
CA ALA A 167 4.70 -19.57 -9.20
C ALA A 167 5.39 -18.40 -8.46
N ARG A 168 4.87 -18.07 -7.27
CA ARG A 168 5.50 -17.09 -6.38
C ARG A 168 6.51 -17.77 -5.47
N SER A 169 7.55 -17.04 -5.10
CA SER A 169 8.52 -17.47 -4.08
C SER A 169 8.08 -17.15 -2.64
N TRP A 170 6.92 -16.52 -2.48
CA TRP A 170 6.33 -16.12 -1.19
C TRP A 170 4.82 -16.24 -1.27
N THR A 171 4.16 -16.37 -0.15
CA THR A 171 2.69 -16.44 -0.08
C THR A 171 2.19 -15.23 0.69
N ASP A 172 1.34 -14.41 0.05
CA ASP A 172 0.62 -13.37 0.74
C ASP A 172 -0.53 -13.99 1.57
N HIS A 173 -0.80 -13.42 2.73
CA HIS A 173 -1.87 -13.88 3.61
C HIS A 173 -2.81 -12.73 4.00
N LEU A 174 -3.98 -13.09 4.52
CA LEU A 174 -5.08 -12.14 4.70
C LEU A 174 -4.75 -11.01 5.67
N LEU A 175 -3.99 -11.28 6.76
CA LEU A 175 -3.71 -10.29 7.79
C LEU A 175 -2.73 -9.20 7.31
N TRP A 176 -1.47 -9.55 7.05
CA TRP A 176 -0.41 -8.57 6.75
C TRP A 176 -0.52 -7.93 5.38
N HIS A 177 -1.09 -8.62 4.36
CA HIS A 177 -1.19 -8.07 3.01
C HIS A 177 -2.53 -7.40 2.72
N HIS A 178 -3.64 -8.02 3.13
CA HIS A 178 -4.96 -7.54 2.74
C HIS A 178 -5.64 -6.70 3.83
N ALA A 179 -5.57 -7.14 5.09
CA ALA A 179 -6.15 -6.36 6.19
C ALA A 179 -5.40 -5.06 6.44
N ALA A 180 -4.08 -5.00 6.19
CA ALA A 180 -3.28 -3.79 6.34
C ALA A 180 -3.89 -2.57 5.65
N HIS A 181 -4.42 -2.75 4.43
CA HIS A 181 -5.09 -1.68 3.70
C HIS A 181 -6.30 -1.11 4.43
N THR A 182 -7.10 -1.96 5.07
CA THR A 182 -8.33 -1.53 5.76
C THR A 182 -8.02 -1.00 7.16
N VAL A 183 -7.11 -1.65 7.88
CA VAL A 183 -6.68 -1.18 9.22
C VAL A 183 -6.10 0.23 9.12
N ASP A 184 -5.22 0.45 8.15
CA ASP A 184 -4.64 1.78 7.89
C ASP A 184 -5.71 2.79 7.48
N LEU A 185 -6.54 2.45 6.49
CA LEU A 185 -7.56 3.37 5.98
C LEU A 185 -8.61 3.73 7.05
N PHE A 186 -8.99 2.78 7.91
CA PHE A 186 -9.91 3.04 9.00
C PHE A 186 -9.33 4.03 10.01
N ALA A 187 -8.09 3.86 10.45
CA ALA A 187 -7.42 4.80 11.34
C ALA A 187 -7.28 6.18 10.68
N TYR A 188 -6.88 6.21 9.40
CA TYR A 188 -6.73 7.45 8.63
C TYR A 188 -8.05 8.21 8.45
N GLN A 189 -9.12 7.53 8.04
CA GLN A 189 -10.43 8.14 7.79
C GLN A 189 -11.17 8.53 9.09
N SER A 190 -11.02 7.73 10.17
CA SER A 190 -11.62 8.10 11.46
C SER A 190 -10.87 9.21 12.17
N GLY A 191 -9.65 9.56 11.72
CA GLY A 191 -8.78 10.54 12.37
C GLY A 191 -8.45 10.19 13.83
N SER A 192 -8.51 8.91 14.18
CA SER A 192 -8.48 8.46 15.57
C SER A 192 -7.76 7.12 15.72
N PRO A 193 -6.93 6.92 16.75
CA PRO A 193 -6.21 5.67 16.94
C PRO A 193 -7.17 4.50 17.21
N ILE A 194 -6.81 3.32 16.73
CA ILE A 194 -7.52 2.07 17.03
C ILE A 194 -7.15 1.65 18.45
N VAL A 195 -8.16 1.49 19.30
CA VAL A 195 -8.01 1.17 20.74
C VAL A 195 -8.46 -0.25 21.09
N GLN A 196 -9.19 -0.90 20.18
CA GLN A 196 -9.59 -2.29 20.32
C GLN A 196 -9.57 -2.97 18.99
N ALA A 197 -8.99 -4.18 18.93
CA ALA A 197 -8.95 -5.02 17.75
C ALA A 197 -9.16 -6.48 18.16
N ASN A 198 -9.92 -7.23 17.32
CA ASN A 198 -10.18 -8.65 17.50
C ASN A 198 -10.23 -9.33 16.14
N ALA A 199 -9.69 -10.54 16.04
CA ALA A 199 -9.71 -11.34 14.82
C ALA A 199 -10.06 -12.79 15.09
N VAL A 200 -10.76 -13.41 14.14
CA VAL A 200 -10.94 -14.85 14.04
C VAL A 200 -10.58 -15.29 12.61
N GLN A 201 -10.00 -16.47 12.47
CA GLN A 201 -9.65 -17.03 11.18
C GLN A 201 -10.18 -18.44 11.01
N GLY A 202 -10.40 -18.83 9.77
CA GLY A 202 -10.72 -20.20 9.37
C GLY A 202 -9.50 -21.12 9.49
N PRO A 203 -9.65 -22.41 9.15
CA PRO A 203 -8.57 -23.38 9.21
C PRO A 203 -7.44 -23.01 8.23
N ILE A 204 -6.23 -23.40 8.60
CA ILE A 204 -5.05 -23.24 7.73
C ILE A 204 -5.16 -24.19 6.53
N HIS A 205 -5.01 -23.66 5.33
CA HIS A 205 -5.05 -24.46 4.10
C HIS A 205 -3.82 -25.36 4.01
N PRO A 206 -3.98 -26.69 3.83
CA PRO A 206 -2.88 -27.66 3.99
C PRO A 206 -1.74 -27.48 2.98
N VAL A 207 -2.01 -26.91 1.81
CA VAL A 207 -1.01 -26.70 0.75
C VAL A 207 -0.44 -25.28 0.77
N LEU A 208 -1.28 -24.27 1.04
CA LEU A 208 -0.84 -22.86 1.01
C LEU A 208 -0.26 -22.39 2.35
N GLY A 209 -0.51 -23.11 3.45
CA GLY A 209 0.02 -22.78 4.78
C GLY A 209 -0.58 -21.51 5.39
N ILE A 210 -1.71 -21.00 4.88
CA ILE A 210 -2.36 -19.76 5.31
C ILE A 210 -3.84 -20.00 5.60
N ALA A 211 -4.45 -19.16 6.45
CA ALA A 211 -5.91 -19.12 6.58
C ALA A 211 -6.51 -18.53 5.31
N MET A 212 -7.61 -19.15 4.84
CA MET A 212 -8.30 -18.73 3.62
C MET A 212 -9.45 -17.78 3.90
N ASP A 213 -9.89 -17.67 5.15
CA ASP A 213 -10.97 -16.80 5.60
C ASP A 213 -10.58 -16.14 6.91
N MET A 214 -10.97 -14.87 7.07
CA MET A 214 -10.70 -14.10 8.29
C MET A 214 -11.76 -13.03 8.50
N SER A 215 -12.13 -12.77 9.75
CA SER A 215 -12.97 -11.65 10.15
C SER A 215 -12.28 -10.83 11.21
N ILE A 216 -12.29 -9.51 11.06
CA ILE A 216 -11.63 -8.56 11.97
C ILE A 216 -12.64 -7.51 12.42
N GLN A 217 -12.61 -7.15 13.69
CA GLN A 217 -13.37 -6.05 14.28
C GLN A 217 -12.41 -5.05 14.89
N LEU A 218 -12.62 -3.77 14.60
CA LEU A 218 -11.80 -2.67 15.12
C LEU A 218 -12.70 -1.62 15.77
N LYS A 219 -12.18 -0.95 16.79
CA LYS A 219 -12.81 0.24 17.39
C LYS A 219 -11.77 1.34 17.53
N ALA A 220 -12.12 2.52 17.04
CA ALA A 220 -11.33 3.72 17.22
C ALA A 220 -11.66 4.43 18.54
N ALA A 221 -10.75 5.26 19.05
CA ALA A 221 -10.96 6.04 20.27
C ALA A 221 -12.12 7.04 20.13
N SER A 222 -12.45 7.48 18.91
CA SER A 222 -13.64 8.28 18.59
C SER A 222 -14.96 7.55 18.85
N GLY A 223 -14.93 6.23 19.02
CA GLY A 223 -16.12 5.37 19.11
C GLY A 223 -16.51 4.72 17.79
N ALA A 224 -15.96 5.15 16.66
CA ALA A 224 -16.19 4.51 15.37
C ALA A 224 -15.74 3.05 15.38
N ILE A 225 -16.48 2.18 14.66
CA ILE A 225 -16.18 0.75 14.54
C ILE A 225 -15.91 0.36 13.09
N CYS A 226 -15.13 -0.72 12.89
CA CYS A 226 -14.95 -1.32 11.57
C CYS A 226 -15.13 -2.83 11.66
N THR A 227 -15.88 -3.37 10.71
CA THR A 227 -15.98 -4.81 10.46
C THR A 227 -15.34 -5.12 9.12
N LEU A 228 -14.36 -6.02 9.10
CA LEU A 228 -13.64 -6.43 7.91
C LEU A 228 -13.77 -7.95 7.74
N SER A 229 -14.33 -8.36 6.63
CA SER A 229 -14.39 -9.76 6.18
C SER A 229 -13.43 -9.98 5.03
N LEU A 230 -12.56 -10.99 5.15
CA LEU A 230 -11.58 -11.35 4.13
C LEU A 230 -11.73 -12.81 3.75
N SER A 231 -11.66 -13.11 2.45
CA SER A 231 -11.73 -14.47 1.95
C SER A 231 -10.89 -14.68 0.69
N PHE A 232 -10.18 -15.80 0.64
CA PHE A 232 -9.58 -16.35 -0.59
C PHE A 232 -10.44 -17.47 -1.19
N ASN A 233 -11.59 -17.77 -0.58
CA ASN A 233 -12.52 -18.81 -1.02
C ASN A 233 -13.69 -18.27 -1.86
N ASN A 234 -13.79 -16.96 -2.04
CA ASN A 234 -14.94 -16.36 -2.69
C ASN A 234 -14.93 -16.61 -4.20
N ASP A 235 -15.87 -17.44 -4.67
CA ASP A 235 -16.16 -17.65 -6.09
C ASP A 235 -17.35 -16.75 -6.48
N GLY A 236 -17.05 -15.50 -6.78
CA GLY A 236 -18.03 -14.45 -7.07
C GLY A 236 -17.32 -13.13 -7.35
N PRO A 237 -17.99 -11.99 -7.21
CA PRO A 237 -17.35 -10.69 -7.41
C PRO A 237 -16.13 -10.56 -6.53
N LEU A 238 -14.97 -10.30 -7.17
CA LEU A 238 -13.68 -10.19 -6.51
C LEU A 238 -13.38 -8.73 -6.15
N GLY A 239 -12.50 -8.54 -5.17
CA GLY A 239 -11.94 -7.25 -4.82
C GLY A 239 -12.40 -6.74 -3.46
N THR A 240 -12.30 -5.42 -3.28
CA THR A 240 -12.60 -4.78 -2.00
C THR A 240 -13.76 -3.80 -2.14
N TYR A 241 -14.74 -3.95 -1.26
CA TYR A 241 -15.91 -3.10 -1.15
C TYR A 241 -15.91 -2.45 0.23
N PHE A 242 -16.08 -1.13 0.26
CA PHE A 242 -16.16 -0.34 1.48
C PHE A 242 -17.53 0.28 1.60
N ARG A 243 -18.15 0.16 2.74
CA ARG A 243 -19.32 0.94 3.12
C ARG A 243 -18.93 1.84 4.29
N TYR A 244 -19.01 3.13 4.10
CA TYR A 244 -18.84 4.15 5.11
C TYR A 244 -20.21 4.59 5.59
N ILE A 245 -20.54 4.31 6.84
CA ILE A 245 -21.79 4.69 7.48
C ILE A 245 -21.47 5.80 8.48
N GLY A 246 -22.07 6.95 8.32
CA GLY A 246 -21.81 8.10 9.18
C GLY A 246 -23.07 8.80 9.63
N ASP A 247 -22.88 9.95 10.26
CA ASP A 247 -23.92 10.76 10.88
C ASP A 247 -24.85 11.45 9.86
N THR A 248 -24.33 11.78 8.67
CA THR A 248 -25.06 12.56 7.67
C THR A 248 -25.30 11.80 6.37
N ALA A 249 -24.52 10.75 6.10
CA ALA A 249 -24.54 10.04 4.83
C ALA A 249 -24.07 8.59 4.96
N THR A 250 -24.23 7.85 3.87
CA THR A 250 -23.56 6.56 3.64
C THR A 250 -22.91 6.63 2.27
N TYR A 251 -21.65 6.16 2.18
CA TYR A 251 -20.91 6.03 0.92
C TYR A 251 -20.52 4.58 0.68
N LEU A 252 -20.61 4.16 -0.59
CA LEU A 252 -20.21 2.82 -1.04
C LEU A 252 -19.07 2.97 -2.04
N ALA A 253 -17.84 2.58 -1.65
CA ALA A 253 -16.71 2.55 -2.58
C ALA A 253 -16.54 1.12 -3.11
N ARG A 254 -16.70 0.95 -4.42
CA ARG A 254 -16.50 -0.31 -5.14
C ARG A 254 -15.41 -0.11 -6.17
N TYR A 255 -14.23 -0.65 -5.94
CA TYR A 255 -13.03 -0.36 -6.74
C TYR A 255 -12.71 1.14 -6.80
N ASP A 256 -12.79 1.73 -7.97
CA ASP A 256 -12.54 3.16 -8.20
C ASP A 256 -13.84 3.99 -8.21
N ASP A 257 -14.99 3.34 -8.22
CA ASP A 257 -16.30 3.99 -8.20
C ASP A 257 -16.76 4.29 -6.76
N LEU A 258 -17.50 5.40 -6.63
CA LEU A 258 -18.16 5.81 -5.39
C LEU A 258 -19.66 6.00 -5.62
N PHE A 259 -20.46 5.56 -4.65
CA PHE A 259 -21.92 5.69 -4.68
C PHE A 259 -22.43 6.24 -3.35
N THR A 260 -23.61 6.87 -3.39
CA THR A 260 -24.40 7.16 -2.18
C THR A 260 -24.93 5.87 -1.57
N GLY A 261 -25.45 5.93 -0.33
CA GLY A 261 -26.13 4.81 0.31
C GLY A 261 -27.40 4.31 -0.43
N LYS A 262 -27.89 5.11 -1.40
CA LYS A 262 -29.01 4.76 -2.30
C LYS A 262 -28.53 4.22 -3.65
N GLU A 263 -27.23 3.91 -3.77
CA GLU A 263 -26.58 3.41 -4.99
C GLU A 263 -26.56 4.38 -6.17
N GLU A 264 -26.71 5.68 -5.92
CA GLU A 264 -26.51 6.72 -6.92
C GLU A 264 -25.01 6.99 -7.09
N LYS A 265 -24.50 6.96 -8.33
CA LYS A 265 -23.07 7.15 -8.60
C LYS A 265 -22.65 8.60 -8.32
N ILE A 266 -21.55 8.75 -7.59
CA ILE A 266 -20.89 10.03 -7.34
C ILE A 266 -19.73 10.16 -8.31
N ASP A 267 -19.67 11.27 -9.05
CA ASP A 267 -18.53 11.59 -9.90
C ASP A 267 -17.33 12.01 -9.04
N VAL A 268 -16.28 11.23 -9.10
CA VAL A 268 -15.02 11.46 -8.40
C VAL A 268 -13.88 11.86 -9.35
N SER A 269 -14.17 12.09 -10.64
CA SER A 269 -13.17 12.41 -11.66
C SER A 269 -12.43 13.74 -11.41
N GLN A 270 -13.03 14.64 -10.64
CA GLN A 270 -12.44 15.94 -10.28
C GLN A 270 -11.76 15.95 -8.90
N VAL A 271 -11.73 14.81 -8.19
CA VAL A 271 -11.14 14.72 -6.86
C VAL A 271 -9.61 14.77 -6.90
N ALA A 272 -9.02 14.21 -7.95
CA ALA A 272 -7.59 14.19 -8.15
C ALA A 272 -7.24 14.30 -9.65
N VAL A 273 -5.96 14.52 -9.94
CA VAL A 273 -5.44 14.67 -11.31
C VAL A 273 -5.41 13.37 -12.12
N SER A 274 -5.69 12.26 -11.50
CA SER A 274 -5.73 10.91 -12.10
C SER A 274 -6.72 10.03 -11.35
N MET A 275 -7.26 9.02 -12.01
CA MET A 275 -8.04 7.95 -11.37
C MET A 275 -7.15 6.78 -10.89
N ASN A 276 -5.86 6.77 -11.26
CA ASN A 276 -4.93 5.73 -10.90
C ASN A 276 -4.33 5.98 -9.51
N GLY A 277 -4.78 5.23 -8.50
CA GLY A 277 -4.31 5.36 -7.13
C GLY A 277 -2.80 5.13 -6.95
N ILE A 278 -2.16 4.30 -7.79
CA ILE A 278 -0.69 4.10 -7.74
C ILE A 278 0.03 5.33 -8.28
N GLU A 279 -0.43 5.90 -9.40
CA GLU A 279 0.12 7.16 -9.90
C GLU A 279 -0.01 8.29 -8.86
N LEU A 280 -1.15 8.39 -8.18
CA LEU A 280 -1.38 9.41 -7.16
C LEU A 280 -0.51 9.19 -5.92
N GLN A 281 -0.28 7.95 -5.53
CA GLN A 281 0.66 7.55 -4.49
C GLN A 281 2.09 7.99 -4.86
N ASP A 282 2.53 7.72 -6.09
CA ASP A 282 3.85 8.11 -6.57
C ASP A 282 4.00 9.64 -6.65
N ARG A 283 2.95 10.35 -7.09
CA ARG A 283 2.93 11.83 -7.08
C ARG A 283 3.13 12.39 -5.68
N GLU A 284 2.49 11.82 -4.67
CA GLU A 284 2.68 12.23 -3.27
C GLU A 284 4.11 12.00 -2.80
N PHE A 285 4.69 10.84 -3.11
CA PHE A 285 6.08 10.54 -2.77
C PHE A 285 7.05 11.56 -3.35
N PHE A 286 6.93 11.85 -4.64
CA PHE A 286 7.82 12.82 -5.30
C PHE A 286 7.54 14.26 -4.89
N ALA A 287 6.30 14.62 -4.59
CA ALA A 287 5.95 15.92 -4.04
C ALA A 287 6.59 16.10 -2.66
N ALA A 288 6.50 15.11 -1.78
CA ALA A 288 7.12 15.13 -0.46
C ALA A 288 8.65 15.33 -0.54
N ILE A 289 9.31 14.67 -1.50
CA ILE A 289 10.76 14.87 -1.75
C ILE A 289 11.06 16.31 -2.19
N ARG A 290 10.32 16.86 -3.15
CA ARG A 290 10.53 18.22 -3.67
C ARG A 290 10.30 19.31 -2.62
N GLU A 291 9.31 19.08 -1.77
CA GLU A 291 8.85 20.02 -0.75
C GLU A 291 9.58 19.86 0.59
N GLY A 292 10.36 18.77 0.76
CA GLY A 292 11.07 18.47 2.00
C GLY A 292 10.12 18.23 3.18
N ARG A 293 8.98 17.60 2.94
CA ARG A 293 7.95 17.33 3.94
C ARG A 293 7.69 15.85 4.14
N GLU A 294 7.01 15.53 5.21
CA GLU A 294 6.48 14.18 5.45
C GLU A 294 5.36 13.84 4.45
N PRO A 295 5.38 12.64 3.81
CA PRO A 295 4.32 12.21 2.92
C PRO A 295 3.09 11.73 3.70
N ASN A 296 1.92 11.73 3.05
CA ASN A 296 0.64 11.33 3.65
C ASN A 296 0.67 9.93 4.28
N SER A 297 1.30 8.95 3.63
CA SER A 297 1.51 7.60 4.18
C SER A 297 2.97 7.35 4.54
N SER A 298 3.60 8.29 5.28
CA SER A 298 4.95 8.10 5.79
C SER A 298 5.04 6.82 6.61
N VAL A 299 6.21 6.21 6.64
CA VAL A 299 6.44 5.01 7.47
C VAL A 299 6.12 5.25 8.95
N GLY A 300 6.31 6.48 9.42
CA GLY A 300 5.93 6.88 10.78
C GLY A 300 4.41 6.91 10.99
N ASN A 301 3.67 7.50 10.05
CA ASN A 301 2.21 7.63 10.14
C ASN A 301 1.49 6.29 10.03
N VAL A 302 2.07 5.30 9.36
CA VAL A 302 1.44 3.99 9.19
C VAL A 302 1.87 2.97 10.24
N LEU A 303 2.84 3.28 11.11
CA LEU A 303 3.34 2.34 12.13
C LEU A 303 2.22 1.79 13.02
N ALA A 304 1.25 2.63 13.39
CA ALA A 304 0.11 2.20 14.21
C ALA A 304 -0.71 1.07 13.56
N CYS A 305 -0.79 1.04 12.22
CA CYS A 305 -1.40 -0.08 11.50
C CYS A 305 -0.66 -1.39 11.79
N TYR A 306 0.67 -1.39 11.70
CA TYR A 306 1.50 -2.59 11.93
C TYR A 306 1.49 -3.06 13.39
N GLN A 307 1.35 -2.14 14.35
CA GLN A 307 1.13 -2.47 15.75
C GLN A 307 -0.20 -3.20 15.95
N VAL A 308 -1.28 -2.76 15.29
CA VAL A 308 -2.58 -3.44 15.33
C VAL A 308 -2.51 -4.81 14.66
N LEU A 309 -1.86 -4.93 13.50
CA LEU A 309 -1.68 -6.22 12.82
C LEU A 309 -0.93 -7.23 13.69
N HIS A 310 0.14 -6.79 14.35
CA HIS A 310 0.89 -7.62 15.28
C HIS A 310 0.05 -8.07 16.48
N GLN A 311 -0.74 -7.15 17.06
CA GLN A 311 -1.67 -7.50 18.15
C GLN A 311 -2.68 -8.58 17.70
N LEU A 312 -3.25 -8.44 16.51
CA LEU A 312 -4.19 -9.42 15.94
C LEU A 312 -3.49 -10.77 15.68
N GLU A 313 -2.28 -10.76 15.15
CA GLU A 313 -1.48 -11.98 14.94
C GLU A 313 -1.22 -12.72 16.24
N GLN A 314 -0.87 -12.00 17.33
CA GLN A 314 -0.69 -12.58 18.65
C GLN A 314 -1.97 -13.21 19.23
N GLN A 315 -3.15 -12.70 18.86
CA GLN A 315 -4.43 -13.30 19.24
C GLN A 315 -4.72 -14.59 18.45
N LEU A 316 -4.41 -14.61 17.15
CA LEU A 316 -4.66 -15.74 16.26
C LEU A 316 -3.74 -16.93 16.53
N ASN A 317 -2.56 -16.71 17.13
CA ASN A 317 -1.57 -17.73 17.47
C ASN A 317 -1.75 -18.31 18.89
N ARG A 318 -2.76 -17.89 19.63
CA ARG A 318 -3.15 -18.42 20.96
C ARG A 318 -4.14 -19.55 20.82
#